data_d281bf24012da76def3635f5a6e4bc66
#
_entry.id   d281bf24012da76def3635f5a6e4bc66
#
_cell.length_a   1.000
_cell.length_b   1.000
_cell.length_c   1.000
_cell.angle_alpha   90.00
_cell.angle_beta   90.00
_cell.angle_gamma   90.00
#
_symmetry.space_group_name_H-M   'P 1'
#
loop_
_entity.id
_entity.type
_entity.pdbx_description
1 polymer ?
#
loop_
_entity_poly.entity_id
_entity_poly.type
_entity_poly.pdbx_seq_one_letter_code
_entity_poly.pdbx_strand_id
1 'polypeptide(L)'
;MIVDTSALLAFFDTDEPDHAAVSGVLTTASEPLVVSPYVVAEVDYLVASRLGITAELAVLKELSSGAWDLAGFGSEDLSEARQIVERYADQSIGVADASNVVLAGRYRTRTIATLDRRHFGVVRPTGGGRFTILP
;
A
#
# COMPACT_ATOMS: atom_id res chain seq x y z
N MET A 1 4.78 -0.65 9.24
CA MET A 1 5.14 -0.51 7.81
C MET A 1 3.88 -0.34 6.98
N ILE A 2 3.86 0.59 6.05
CA ILE A 2 2.78 0.74 5.09
C ILE A 2 2.96 -0.29 3.98
N VAL A 3 1.88 -0.89 3.51
CA VAL A 3 1.92 -1.87 2.42
C VAL A 3 1.10 -1.35 1.24
N ASP A 4 1.76 -1.19 0.11
CA ASP A 4 1.19 -0.65 -1.11
C ASP A 4 0.60 -1.73 -2.01
N THR A 5 -0.24 -1.34 -2.97
CA THR A 5 -0.89 -2.21 -3.96
C THR A 5 0.11 -3.11 -4.68
N SER A 6 1.21 -2.55 -5.17
CA SER A 6 2.21 -3.31 -5.93
C SER A 6 2.88 -4.41 -5.11
N ALA A 7 3.13 -4.14 -3.82
CA ALA A 7 3.67 -5.15 -2.92
C ALA A 7 2.63 -6.24 -2.60
N LEU A 8 1.36 -5.87 -2.37
CA LEU A 8 0.30 -6.88 -2.14
C LEU A 8 0.09 -7.77 -3.36
N LEU A 9 0.07 -7.20 -4.57
CA LEU A 9 -0.05 -7.99 -5.79
C LEU A 9 1.10 -8.98 -5.92
N ALA A 10 2.35 -8.53 -5.72
CA ALA A 10 3.50 -9.42 -5.78
C ALA A 10 3.51 -10.46 -4.64
N PHE A 11 2.93 -10.15 -3.48
CA PHE A 11 2.79 -11.10 -2.39
C PHE A 11 1.77 -12.20 -2.70
N PHE A 12 0.65 -11.86 -3.34
CA PHE A 12 -0.42 -12.81 -3.64
C PHE A 12 -0.22 -13.58 -4.94
N ASP A 13 0.58 -13.06 -5.87
CA ASP A 13 0.88 -13.72 -7.13
C ASP A 13 2.28 -14.34 -7.09
N THR A 14 2.33 -15.68 -6.98
CA THR A 14 3.59 -16.43 -6.92
C THR A 14 4.39 -16.42 -8.22
N ASP A 15 3.76 -16.03 -9.33
CA ASP A 15 4.40 -15.92 -10.64
C ASP A 15 5.07 -14.55 -10.85
N GLU A 16 4.83 -13.58 -9.94
CA GLU A 16 5.48 -12.29 -10.01
C GLU A 16 6.99 -12.38 -9.69
N PRO A 17 7.85 -11.75 -10.50
CA PRO A 17 9.31 -11.83 -10.32
C PRO A 17 9.78 -11.38 -8.94
N ASP A 18 9.09 -10.42 -8.34
CA ASP A 18 9.44 -9.85 -7.03
C ASP A 18 8.76 -10.57 -5.85
N HIS A 19 7.98 -11.63 -6.10
CA HIS A 19 7.23 -12.36 -5.07
C HIS A 19 8.11 -12.77 -3.88
N ALA A 20 9.26 -13.41 -4.14
CA ALA A 20 10.14 -13.89 -3.08
C ALA A 20 10.72 -12.74 -2.23
N ALA A 21 11.11 -11.64 -2.86
CA ALA A 21 11.67 -10.49 -2.16
C ALA A 21 10.61 -9.80 -1.30
N VAL A 22 9.41 -9.57 -1.85
CA VAL A 22 8.29 -8.97 -1.12
C VAL A 22 7.83 -9.88 0.02
N SER A 23 7.65 -11.18 -0.23
CA SER A 23 7.27 -12.16 0.79
C SER A 23 8.28 -12.19 1.94
N GLY A 24 9.58 -12.14 1.64
CA GLY A 24 10.62 -12.04 2.65
C GLY A 24 10.48 -10.82 3.54
N VAL A 25 10.20 -9.66 2.96
CA VAL A 25 9.98 -8.41 3.71
C VAL A 25 8.74 -8.50 4.59
N LEU A 26 7.60 -8.91 4.03
CA LEU A 26 6.32 -8.90 4.75
C LEU A 26 6.25 -9.95 5.86
N THR A 27 6.78 -11.16 5.62
CA THR A 27 6.74 -12.25 6.61
C THR A 27 7.73 -12.09 7.76
N THR A 28 8.79 -11.30 7.57
CA THR A 28 9.79 -11.01 8.62
C THR A 28 9.59 -9.68 9.33
N ALA A 29 8.57 -8.92 8.93
CA ALA A 29 8.26 -7.62 9.53
C ALA A 29 7.91 -7.78 11.02
N SER A 30 8.55 -6.98 11.88
CA SER A 30 8.26 -6.92 13.32
C SER A 30 7.24 -5.84 13.70
N GLU A 31 6.87 -4.99 12.75
CA GLU A 31 5.88 -3.92 12.90
C GLU A 31 4.56 -4.27 12.20
N PRO A 32 3.43 -3.65 12.59
CA PRO A 32 2.16 -3.89 11.92
C PRO A 32 2.23 -3.62 10.41
N LEU A 33 1.61 -4.50 9.62
CA LEU A 33 1.44 -4.36 8.18
C LEU A 33 0.17 -3.56 7.90
N VAL A 34 0.30 -2.27 7.70
CA VAL A 34 -0.83 -1.33 7.57
C VAL A 34 -1.26 -1.23 6.12
N VAL A 35 -2.53 -1.49 5.86
CA VAL A 35 -3.13 -1.46 4.52
C VAL A 35 -4.26 -0.43 4.47
N SER A 36 -4.19 0.47 3.49
CA SER A 36 -5.22 1.46 3.22
C SER A 36 -6.48 0.83 2.63
N PRO A 37 -7.70 1.31 2.93
CA PRO A 37 -8.92 0.84 2.27
C PRO A 37 -8.90 1.10 0.76
N TYR A 38 -8.20 2.13 0.28
CA TYR A 38 -8.03 2.37 -1.15
C TYR A 38 -7.10 1.35 -1.80
N VAL A 39 -6.07 0.91 -1.10
CA VAL A 39 -5.20 -0.18 -1.54
C VAL A 39 -5.98 -1.50 -1.59
N VAL A 40 -6.82 -1.79 -0.58
CA VAL A 40 -7.70 -2.98 -0.61
C VAL A 40 -8.59 -2.97 -1.85
N ALA A 41 -9.26 -1.84 -2.14
CA ALA A 41 -10.14 -1.72 -3.28
C ALA A 41 -9.40 -1.85 -4.64
N GLU A 42 -8.19 -1.32 -4.72
CA GLU A 42 -7.37 -1.41 -5.93
C GLU A 42 -6.85 -2.84 -6.17
N VAL A 43 -6.38 -3.50 -5.12
CA VAL A 43 -5.95 -4.91 -5.17
C VAL A 43 -7.11 -5.81 -5.57
N ASP A 44 -8.29 -5.63 -4.94
CA ASP A 44 -9.50 -6.36 -5.27
C ASP A 44 -9.85 -6.26 -6.76
N TYR A 45 -9.92 -5.03 -7.28
CA TYR A 45 -10.19 -4.80 -8.69
C TYR A 45 -9.16 -5.46 -9.63
N LEU A 46 -7.88 -5.33 -9.31
CA LEU A 46 -6.80 -5.87 -10.14
C LEU A 46 -6.76 -7.41 -10.10
N VAL A 47 -6.94 -8.01 -8.93
CA VAL A 47 -6.98 -9.47 -8.78
C VAL A 47 -8.23 -10.05 -9.48
N ALA A 48 -9.41 -9.48 -9.25
CA ALA A 48 -10.64 -9.91 -9.91
C ALA A 48 -10.51 -9.87 -11.44
N SER A 49 -9.94 -8.75 -11.96
CA SER A 49 -9.81 -8.53 -13.40
C SER A 49 -8.78 -9.45 -14.06
N ARG A 50 -7.68 -9.79 -13.37
CA ARG A 50 -6.56 -10.55 -13.94
C ARG A 50 -6.66 -12.05 -13.66
N LEU A 51 -7.09 -12.41 -12.45
CA LEU A 51 -7.03 -13.78 -11.93
C LEU A 51 -8.42 -14.39 -11.65
N GLY A 52 -9.47 -13.57 -11.67
CA GLY A 52 -10.85 -13.99 -11.50
C GLY A 52 -11.29 -14.14 -10.04
N ILE A 53 -12.57 -14.52 -9.87
CA ILE A 53 -13.28 -14.51 -8.58
C ILE A 53 -12.65 -15.43 -7.52
N THR A 54 -12.09 -16.57 -7.90
CA THR A 54 -11.51 -17.52 -6.95
C THR A 54 -10.28 -16.90 -6.26
N ALA A 55 -9.42 -16.22 -7.02
CA ALA A 55 -8.26 -15.53 -6.49
C ALA A 55 -8.69 -14.31 -5.64
N GLU A 56 -9.66 -13.53 -6.11
CA GLU A 56 -10.23 -12.39 -5.39
C GLU A 56 -10.71 -12.81 -4.00
N LEU A 57 -11.53 -13.86 -3.90
CA LEU A 57 -12.05 -14.36 -2.63
C LEU A 57 -10.92 -14.86 -1.70
N ALA A 58 -9.87 -15.47 -2.25
CA ALA A 58 -8.72 -15.90 -1.46
C ALA A 58 -7.95 -14.70 -0.89
N VAL A 59 -7.73 -13.67 -1.67
CA VAL A 59 -7.07 -12.43 -1.24
C VAL A 59 -7.90 -11.71 -0.16
N LEU A 60 -9.20 -11.55 -0.36
CA LEU A 60 -10.08 -10.92 0.64
C LEU A 60 -10.12 -11.72 1.94
N LYS A 61 -10.13 -13.04 1.87
CA LYS A 61 -10.04 -13.92 3.05
C LYS A 61 -8.72 -13.69 3.80
N GLU A 62 -7.62 -13.61 3.10
CA GLU A 62 -6.31 -13.37 3.71
C GLU A 62 -6.25 -11.98 4.35
N LEU A 63 -6.65 -10.93 3.64
CA LEU A 63 -6.67 -9.57 4.17
C LEU A 63 -7.57 -9.42 5.40
N SER A 64 -8.64 -10.21 5.50
CA SER A 64 -9.55 -10.22 6.66
C SER A 64 -9.13 -11.16 7.80
N SER A 65 -7.99 -11.85 7.69
CA SER A 65 -7.53 -12.85 8.67
C SER A 65 -7.15 -12.29 10.04
N GLY A 66 -6.86 -10.99 10.11
CA GLY A 66 -6.31 -10.32 11.29
C GLY A 66 -4.77 -10.22 11.29
N ALA A 67 -4.10 -10.76 10.27
CA ALA A 67 -2.65 -10.61 10.09
C ALA A 67 -2.27 -9.20 9.60
N TRP A 68 -3.23 -8.47 9.03
CA TRP A 68 -3.09 -7.16 8.43
C TRP A 68 -3.81 -6.10 9.27
N ASP A 69 -3.19 -4.94 9.42
CA ASP A 69 -3.84 -3.77 10.03
C ASP A 69 -4.58 -2.98 8.95
N LEU A 70 -5.86 -3.32 8.75
CA LEU A 70 -6.73 -2.63 7.81
C LEU A 70 -7.12 -1.27 8.43
N ALA A 71 -6.47 -0.21 7.97
CA ALA A 71 -6.63 1.10 8.55
C ALA A 71 -7.99 1.73 8.24
N GLY A 72 -8.62 2.35 9.24
CA GLY A 72 -9.75 3.24 9.00
C GLY A 72 -9.30 4.52 8.28
N PHE A 73 -10.16 5.07 7.42
CA PHE A 73 -9.85 6.29 6.66
C PHE A 73 -11.12 7.15 6.56
N GLY A 74 -11.15 8.25 7.26
CA GLY A 74 -12.29 9.14 7.35
C GLY A 74 -12.19 10.37 6.44
N SER A 75 -13.16 11.29 6.61
CA SER A 75 -13.23 12.52 5.80
C SER A 75 -12.02 13.46 5.99
N GLU A 76 -11.48 13.53 7.20
CA GLU A 76 -10.29 14.36 7.48
C GLU A 76 -9.06 13.76 6.77
N ASP A 77 -8.88 12.45 6.83
CA ASP A 77 -7.82 11.75 6.13
C ASP A 77 -7.92 11.94 4.62
N LEU A 78 -9.14 11.86 4.08
CA LEU A 78 -9.38 12.09 2.64
C LEU A 78 -9.05 13.54 2.26
N SER A 79 -9.34 14.51 3.12
CA SER A 79 -8.97 15.91 2.90
C SER A 79 -7.44 16.08 2.86
N GLU A 80 -6.70 15.41 3.74
CA GLU A 80 -5.24 15.41 3.72
C GLU A 80 -4.71 14.73 2.45
N ALA A 81 -5.26 13.57 2.08
CA ALA A 81 -4.90 12.87 0.86
C ALA A 81 -5.13 13.75 -0.39
N ARG A 82 -6.24 14.50 -0.46
CA ARG A 82 -6.50 15.47 -1.53
C ARG A 82 -5.39 16.51 -1.65
N GLN A 83 -4.91 17.04 -0.52
CA GLN A 83 -3.82 18.03 -0.53
C GLN A 83 -2.50 17.42 -1.05
N ILE A 84 -2.26 16.13 -0.77
CA ILE A 84 -1.11 15.39 -1.30
C ILE A 84 -1.25 15.23 -2.80
N VAL A 85 -2.41 14.78 -3.30
CA VAL A 85 -2.68 14.66 -4.75
C VAL A 85 -2.46 16.01 -5.45
N GLU A 86 -2.96 17.11 -4.88
CA GLU A 86 -2.78 18.46 -5.41
C GLU A 86 -1.31 18.88 -5.47
N ARG A 87 -0.55 18.61 -4.39
CA ARG A 87 0.89 18.94 -4.31
C ARG A 87 1.72 18.21 -5.35
N TYR A 88 1.35 17.00 -5.72
CA TYR A 88 2.05 16.13 -6.66
C TYR A 88 1.24 15.91 -7.95
N ALA A 89 0.43 16.90 -8.37
CA ALA A 89 -0.46 16.78 -9.52
C ALA A 89 0.28 16.45 -10.84
N ASP A 90 1.55 16.87 -10.96
CA ASP A 90 2.41 16.58 -12.11
C ASP A 90 2.99 15.14 -12.09
N GLN A 91 2.88 14.42 -10.97
CA GLN A 91 3.41 13.08 -10.79
C GLN A 91 2.35 11.97 -10.96
N SER A 92 1.11 12.33 -11.23
CA SER A 92 -0.02 11.39 -11.35
C SER A 92 -0.24 10.53 -10.09
N ILE A 93 0.00 11.10 -8.91
CA ILE A 93 -0.27 10.46 -7.63
C ILE A 93 -1.78 10.30 -7.46
N GLY A 94 -2.23 9.06 -7.26
CA GLY A 94 -3.64 8.75 -7.00
C GLY A 94 -4.00 8.78 -5.52
N VAL A 95 -5.30 8.57 -5.21
CA VAL A 95 -5.78 8.53 -3.82
C VAL A 95 -5.19 7.36 -3.04
N ALA A 96 -4.91 6.22 -3.68
CA ALA A 96 -4.27 5.08 -3.03
C ALA A 96 -2.87 5.46 -2.53
N ASP A 97 -2.02 6.01 -3.40
CA ASP A 97 -0.68 6.50 -3.02
C ASP A 97 -0.75 7.56 -1.92
N ALA A 98 -1.64 8.55 -2.10
CA ALA A 98 -1.81 9.62 -1.12
C ALA A 98 -2.28 9.09 0.24
N SER A 99 -3.16 8.08 0.26
CA SER A 99 -3.61 7.45 1.50
C SER A 99 -2.47 6.75 2.25
N ASN A 100 -1.55 6.13 1.52
CA ASN A 100 -0.35 5.53 2.10
C ASN A 100 0.53 6.59 2.79
N VAL A 101 0.63 7.79 2.23
CA VAL A 101 1.38 8.91 2.85
C VAL A 101 0.69 9.39 4.13
N VAL A 102 -0.64 9.56 4.11
CA VAL A 102 -1.43 9.95 5.30
C VAL A 102 -1.27 8.91 6.41
N LEU A 103 -1.41 7.63 6.08
CA LEU A 103 -1.25 6.54 7.05
C LEU A 103 0.17 6.46 7.59
N ALA A 104 1.19 6.67 6.76
CA ALA A 104 2.58 6.73 7.22
C ALA A 104 2.76 7.80 8.32
N GLY A 105 2.14 8.96 8.15
CA GLY A 105 2.12 10.01 9.17
C GLY A 105 1.40 9.56 10.45
N ARG A 106 0.21 8.98 10.34
CA ARG A 106 -0.60 8.50 11.46
C ARG A 106 0.11 7.40 12.26
N TYR A 107 0.70 6.44 11.58
CA TYR A 107 1.42 5.32 12.19
C TYR A 107 2.88 5.66 12.55
N ARG A 108 3.32 6.89 12.31
CA ARG A 108 4.68 7.38 12.59
C ARG A 108 5.76 6.47 12.00
N THR A 109 5.50 5.96 10.81
CA THR A 109 6.46 5.13 10.06
C THR A 109 6.91 5.84 8.78
N ARG A 110 8.11 5.53 8.33
CA ARG A 110 8.61 5.93 7.01
C ARG A 110 8.90 4.72 6.13
N THR A 111 8.60 3.53 6.63
CA THR A 111 8.84 2.29 5.91
C THR A 111 7.60 1.95 5.08
N ILE A 112 7.80 1.72 3.80
CA ILE A 112 6.77 1.29 2.88
C ILE A 112 7.25 0.11 2.06
N ALA A 113 6.43 -0.94 2.00
CA ALA A 113 6.62 -2.04 1.07
C ALA A 113 5.92 -1.68 -0.24
N THR A 114 6.70 -1.46 -1.30
CA THR A 114 6.19 -1.10 -2.63
C THR A 114 7.22 -1.40 -3.71
N LEU A 115 6.74 -1.76 -4.89
CA LEU A 115 7.55 -1.86 -6.11
C LEU A 115 7.51 -0.55 -6.93
N ASP A 116 6.65 0.40 -6.58
CA ASP A 116 6.56 1.70 -7.22
C ASP A 116 7.58 2.70 -6.67
N ARG A 117 8.83 2.51 -7.08
CA ARG A 117 9.92 3.43 -6.74
C ARG A 117 9.78 4.80 -7.41
N ARG A 118 8.98 4.91 -8.46
CA ARG A 118 8.76 6.18 -9.17
C ARG A 118 7.97 7.15 -8.29
N HIS A 119 6.82 6.74 -7.78
CA HIS A 119 5.97 7.59 -6.93
C HIS A 119 6.63 7.81 -5.55
N PHE A 120 6.98 6.75 -4.83
CA PHE A 120 7.51 6.87 -3.47
C PHE A 120 8.97 7.36 -3.39
N GLY A 121 9.68 7.38 -4.50
CA GLY A 121 10.98 8.07 -4.63
C GLY A 121 10.85 9.60 -4.62
N VAL A 122 9.71 10.14 -5.05
CA VAL A 122 9.43 11.59 -5.16
C VAL A 122 8.60 12.09 -3.99
N VAL A 123 7.53 11.39 -3.64
CA VAL A 123 6.61 11.76 -2.56
C VAL A 123 7.33 11.72 -1.20
N ARG A 124 7.00 12.67 -0.32
CA ARG A 124 7.63 12.80 0.99
C ARG A 124 6.63 12.45 2.10
N PRO A 125 7.09 11.77 3.16
CA PRO A 125 6.30 11.60 4.37
C PRO A 125 5.88 12.95 4.95
N THR A 126 4.72 13.02 5.59
CA THR A 126 4.18 14.25 6.19
C THR A 126 5.14 14.88 7.21
N GLY A 127 5.90 14.06 7.93
CA GLY A 127 6.93 14.52 8.87
C GLY A 127 8.29 14.87 8.25
N GLY A 128 8.37 14.96 6.91
CA GLY A 128 9.59 15.25 6.16
C GLY A 128 10.53 14.05 6.00
N GLY A 129 11.62 14.25 5.28
CA GLY A 129 12.57 13.19 4.93
C GLY A 129 12.17 12.40 3.69
N ARG A 130 12.58 11.13 3.65
CA ARG A 130 12.25 10.20 2.54
C ARG A 130 11.63 8.93 3.09
N PHE A 131 10.87 8.24 2.26
CA PHE A 131 10.47 6.87 2.54
C PHE A 131 11.66 5.91 2.47
N THR A 132 11.65 4.92 3.36
CA THR A 132 12.45 3.70 3.23
C THR A 132 11.61 2.71 2.44
N ILE A 133 11.99 2.48 1.18
CA ILE A 133 11.25 1.63 0.25
C ILE A 133 11.81 0.21 0.34
N LEU A 134 10.92 -0.77 0.54
CA LEU A 134 11.24 -2.19 0.60
C LEU A 134 10.42 -2.96 -0.44
N PRO A 135 10.93 -4.03 -1.01
CA PRO A 135 12.28 -4.58 -0.95
C PRO A 135 13.33 -3.72 -1.61
#